data_b294320132aa02ec8ba4e8a47ae1016b
#
_entry.id   b294320132aa02ec8ba4e8a47ae1016b
#
_cell.length_a   1.000
_cell.length_b   1.000
_cell.length_c   1.000
_cell.angle_alpha   90.00
_cell.angle_beta   90.00
_cell.angle_gamma   90.00
#
_symmetry.space_group_name_H-M   'P 1'
#
loop_
_entity.id
_entity.type
_entity.pdbx_description
1 polymer ?
#
loop_
_entity_poly.entity_id
_entity_poly.type
_entity_poly.pdbx_seq_one_letter_code
_entity_poly.pdbx_strand_id
1 'polypeptide(L)'
;MGAAAFKLEAIETASRDELQALQLQRLQWSLRHAYDNVAYYRAAFDAAGAHPDDLRSLADLAKFPFTTKKSLRDNYPYGMFAIPREQIVRIHASSGTTGKPTVVGYSRNDIDTWANCVARSIRAAGARPGDICHVSYGYGLFTGGLGAHYGAERLGLTVVPFGGGQTERQVQLIQDFKPDIIMVTPSYMLAIADEMERQGIDPAGTSLRIGIFGAEPWTPEMRNAIETRLSLSAVDIYGLSEVMGPGVASECAESKDGPTVWEDHFYPEIIDPDTGEVLPDGEFGELVFTSLSKEALPIVRYRTRDLTRLLPANPANSGRTMRRMQKITGRSDDMMIVRGVNVFPTQIEELILKQPLLSPHYQCVLTREGPLDALTVRVEVKSDAGAAQANSARAALMHDIKAYIGTSADVALLPVGGIERSVGKAKRVIDQRSKL
;
A
#
# COMPACT_ATOMS: atom_id res chain seq x y z
N MET A 1 22.19 -27.73 -6.59
CA MET A 1 22.54 -26.66 -7.55
C MET A 1 22.46 -25.36 -6.82
N GLY A 2 23.59 -24.64 -6.66
CA GLY A 2 23.63 -23.36 -5.95
C GLY A 2 22.72 -22.34 -6.64
N ALA A 3 21.86 -21.70 -5.86
CA ALA A 3 21.00 -20.63 -6.35
C ALA A 3 21.88 -19.54 -6.95
N ALA A 4 21.78 -19.31 -8.26
CA ALA A 4 22.40 -18.16 -8.89
C ALA A 4 21.81 -16.92 -8.18
N ALA A 5 22.64 -16.23 -7.40
CA ALA A 5 22.24 -15.00 -6.74
C ALA A 5 21.79 -14.03 -7.84
N PHE A 6 20.54 -13.54 -7.75
CA PHE A 6 20.04 -12.55 -8.69
C PHE A 6 20.91 -11.32 -8.63
N LYS A 7 21.49 -10.96 -9.79
CA LYS A 7 22.26 -9.73 -9.91
C LYS A 7 21.29 -8.54 -9.80
N LEU A 8 21.50 -7.68 -8.80
CA LEU A 8 20.80 -6.42 -8.70
C LEU A 8 21.07 -5.56 -9.94
N GLU A 9 20.13 -4.72 -10.31
CA GLU A 9 20.37 -3.71 -11.35
C GLU A 9 21.42 -2.71 -10.85
N ALA A 10 22.23 -2.17 -11.75
CA ALA A 10 23.29 -1.23 -11.39
C ALA A 10 22.76 -0.04 -10.55
N ILE A 11 21.56 0.44 -10.88
CA ILE A 11 20.93 1.55 -10.16
C ILE A 11 20.54 1.20 -8.73
N GLU A 12 20.25 -0.06 -8.41
CA GLU A 12 19.92 -0.49 -7.06
C GLU A 12 21.12 -0.42 -6.10
N THR A 13 22.35 -0.42 -6.67
CA THR A 13 23.63 -0.39 -5.95
C THR A 13 24.44 0.87 -6.24
N ALA A 14 23.89 1.83 -6.97
CA ALA A 14 24.52 3.10 -7.26
C ALA A 14 24.87 3.86 -5.97
N SER A 15 25.96 4.63 -5.98
CA SER A 15 26.28 5.49 -4.84
C SER A 15 25.17 6.52 -4.61
N ARG A 16 25.13 7.07 -3.40
CA ARG A 16 24.13 8.09 -3.07
C ARG A 16 24.25 9.32 -3.97
N ASP A 17 25.48 9.72 -4.32
CA ASP A 17 25.74 10.86 -5.19
C ASP A 17 25.25 10.60 -6.62
N GLU A 18 25.52 9.41 -7.17
CA GLU A 18 25.03 9.02 -8.50
C GLU A 18 23.49 9.00 -8.54
N LEU A 19 22.86 8.46 -7.50
CA LEU A 19 21.40 8.42 -7.42
C LEU A 19 20.80 9.82 -7.29
N GLN A 20 21.39 10.70 -6.46
CA GLN A 20 20.93 12.08 -6.30
C GLN A 20 21.12 12.91 -7.59
N ALA A 21 22.20 12.70 -8.31
CA ALA A 21 22.41 13.34 -9.61
C ALA A 21 21.35 12.93 -10.63
N LEU A 22 21.02 11.62 -10.69
CA LEU A 22 19.94 11.11 -11.53
C LEU A 22 18.57 11.66 -11.10
N GLN A 23 18.29 11.72 -9.81
CA GLN A 23 17.07 12.28 -9.26
C GLN A 23 16.90 13.75 -9.64
N LEU A 24 17.94 14.56 -9.49
CA LEU A 24 17.90 15.96 -9.86
C LEU A 24 17.62 16.14 -11.35
N GLN A 25 18.31 15.42 -12.21
CA GLN A 25 18.11 15.45 -13.66
C GLN A 25 16.66 15.10 -14.03
N ARG A 26 16.13 14.04 -13.45
CA ARG A 26 14.76 13.57 -13.71
C ARG A 26 13.71 14.49 -13.13
N LEU A 27 13.94 15.09 -11.95
CA LEU A 27 13.07 16.11 -11.36
C LEU A 27 12.98 17.36 -12.24
N GLN A 28 14.12 17.85 -12.75
CA GLN A 28 14.14 18.99 -13.67
C GLN A 28 13.30 18.71 -14.91
N TRP A 29 13.43 17.52 -15.48
CA TRP A 29 12.59 17.09 -16.60
C TRP A 29 11.11 17.00 -16.20
N SER A 30 10.78 16.36 -15.10
CA SER A 30 9.40 16.11 -14.67
C SER A 30 8.67 17.41 -14.36
N LEU A 31 9.32 18.37 -13.66
CA LEU A 31 8.74 19.68 -13.37
C LEU A 31 8.52 20.49 -14.66
N ARG A 32 9.50 20.50 -15.55
CA ARG A 32 9.38 21.17 -16.85
C ARG A 32 8.24 20.57 -17.67
N HIS A 33 8.20 19.23 -17.75
CA HIS A 33 7.16 18.51 -18.47
C HIS A 33 5.75 18.80 -17.91
N ALA A 34 5.61 18.81 -16.59
CA ALA A 34 4.35 19.17 -15.93
C ALA A 34 3.95 20.61 -16.20
N TYR A 35 4.87 21.55 -16.10
CA TYR A 35 4.62 22.98 -16.31
C TYR A 35 4.23 23.29 -17.75
N ASP A 36 4.95 22.74 -18.72
CA ASP A 36 4.73 23.04 -20.15
C ASP A 36 3.42 22.43 -20.67
N ASN A 37 3.01 21.26 -20.16
CA ASN A 37 1.94 20.46 -20.76
C ASN A 37 0.66 20.38 -19.92
N VAL A 38 0.68 20.74 -18.64
CA VAL A 38 -0.49 20.63 -17.74
C VAL A 38 -0.87 22.01 -17.21
N ALA A 39 -2.01 22.53 -17.66
CA ALA A 39 -2.49 23.86 -17.28
C ALA A 39 -2.62 24.03 -15.75
N TYR A 40 -3.03 22.99 -15.04
CA TYR A 40 -3.08 23.01 -13.58
C TYR A 40 -1.71 23.29 -12.96
N TYR A 41 -0.66 22.59 -13.38
CA TYR A 41 0.67 22.77 -12.82
C TYR A 41 1.25 24.14 -13.16
N ARG A 42 1.06 24.62 -14.40
CA ARG A 42 1.47 25.97 -14.78
C ARG A 42 0.86 27.01 -13.86
N ALA A 43 -0.46 26.98 -13.70
CA ALA A 43 -1.17 27.93 -12.84
C ALA A 43 -0.76 27.82 -11.37
N ALA A 44 -0.55 26.59 -10.87
CA ALA A 44 -0.16 26.37 -9.48
C ALA A 44 1.28 26.85 -9.21
N PHE A 45 2.21 26.59 -10.13
CA PHE A 45 3.61 27.03 -10.00
C PHE A 45 3.71 28.55 -10.09
N ASP A 46 3.04 29.18 -11.06
CA ASP A 46 3.00 30.63 -11.21
C ASP A 46 2.42 31.31 -9.95
N ALA A 47 1.34 30.74 -9.39
CA ALA A 47 0.73 31.26 -8.16
C ALA A 47 1.65 31.11 -6.93
N ALA A 48 2.51 30.10 -6.90
CA ALA A 48 3.51 29.91 -5.87
C ALA A 48 4.78 30.72 -6.09
N GLY A 49 4.92 31.42 -7.23
CA GLY A 49 6.14 32.09 -7.65
C GLY A 49 7.33 31.16 -7.88
N ALA A 50 7.04 29.89 -8.26
CA ALA A 50 8.03 28.85 -8.51
C ALA A 50 8.08 28.52 -10.01
N HIS A 51 9.28 28.45 -10.58
CA HIS A 51 9.46 28.06 -11.97
C HIS A 51 10.35 26.81 -12.06
N PRO A 52 10.17 25.91 -13.01
CA PRO A 52 11.03 24.70 -13.13
C PRO A 52 12.53 24.99 -13.14
N ASP A 53 12.98 26.16 -13.64
CA ASP A 53 14.37 26.57 -13.64
C ASP A 53 14.90 26.92 -12.23
N ASP A 54 14.04 27.06 -11.24
CA ASP A 54 14.43 27.29 -9.84
C ASP A 54 14.89 26.01 -9.14
N LEU A 55 14.68 24.84 -9.76
CA LEU A 55 15.14 23.56 -9.24
C LEU A 55 16.63 23.33 -9.58
N ARG A 56 17.51 23.83 -8.73
CA ARG A 56 18.98 23.69 -8.86
C ARG A 56 19.55 22.59 -7.98
N SER A 57 18.82 22.21 -6.94
CA SER A 57 19.14 21.14 -6.01
C SER A 57 17.87 20.37 -5.62
N LEU A 58 17.99 19.18 -5.05
CA LEU A 58 16.84 18.40 -4.57
C LEU A 58 16.03 19.14 -3.50
N ALA A 59 16.70 19.96 -2.67
CA ALA A 59 16.04 20.74 -1.63
C ALA A 59 15.12 21.85 -2.20
N ASP A 60 15.37 22.31 -3.42
CA ASP A 60 14.54 23.32 -4.06
C ASP A 60 13.14 22.80 -4.42
N LEU A 61 12.93 21.49 -4.39
CA LEU A 61 11.60 20.89 -4.62
C LEU A 61 10.57 21.41 -3.62
N ALA A 62 10.97 21.73 -2.40
CA ALA A 62 10.10 22.30 -1.37
C ALA A 62 9.45 23.64 -1.76
N LYS A 63 9.96 24.35 -2.76
CA LYS A 63 9.39 25.61 -3.29
C LYS A 63 8.11 25.37 -4.10
N PHE A 64 7.92 24.15 -4.63
CA PHE A 64 6.79 23.81 -5.49
C PHE A 64 5.56 23.39 -4.68
N PRO A 65 4.35 23.74 -5.14
CA PRO A 65 3.13 23.44 -4.41
C PRO A 65 2.80 21.94 -4.41
N PHE A 66 2.02 21.53 -3.41
CA PHE A 66 1.54 20.16 -3.32
C PHE A 66 0.42 19.85 -4.32
N THR A 67 0.44 18.64 -4.84
CA THR A 67 -0.71 18.02 -5.50
C THR A 67 -1.49 17.19 -4.50
N THR A 68 -2.81 17.21 -4.58
CA THR A 68 -3.69 16.44 -3.71
C THR A 68 -4.68 15.62 -4.53
N LYS A 69 -5.36 14.69 -3.88
CA LYS A 69 -6.46 13.93 -4.52
C LYS A 69 -7.57 14.85 -5.04
N LYS A 70 -7.80 15.99 -4.37
CA LYS A 70 -8.73 17.02 -4.83
C LYS A 70 -8.28 17.63 -6.15
N SER A 71 -6.99 17.94 -6.31
CA SER A 71 -6.43 18.48 -7.55
C SER A 71 -6.72 17.57 -8.74
N LEU A 72 -6.56 16.25 -8.58
CA LEU A 72 -6.85 15.27 -9.62
C LEU A 72 -8.35 15.19 -9.95
N ARG A 73 -9.21 15.27 -8.95
CA ARG A 73 -10.68 15.23 -9.13
C ARG A 73 -11.22 16.49 -9.78
N ASP A 74 -10.70 17.66 -9.42
CA ASP A 74 -11.11 18.94 -10.00
C ASP A 74 -10.76 19.01 -11.50
N ASN A 75 -9.71 18.32 -11.92
CA ASN A 75 -9.27 18.23 -13.31
C ASN A 75 -9.73 16.95 -14.02
N TYR A 76 -10.76 16.28 -13.50
CA TYR A 76 -11.36 15.08 -14.09
C TYR A 76 -11.93 15.36 -15.48
N PRO A 77 -11.80 14.48 -16.49
CA PRO A 77 -11.07 13.22 -16.41
C PRO A 77 -9.60 13.31 -16.87
N TYR A 78 -9.22 14.26 -17.72
CA TYR A 78 -7.96 14.29 -18.46
C TYR A 78 -7.14 15.57 -18.24
N GLY A 79 -7.62 16.50 -17.43
CA GLY A 79 -6.98 17.80 -17.25
C GLY A 79 -5.58 17.77 -16.63
N MET A 80 -5.17 16.62 -16.07
CA MET A 80 -3.83 16.41 -15.53
C MET A 80 -2.91 15.63 -16.50
N PHE A 81 -3.36 15.28 -17.71
CA PHE A 81 -2.53 14.54 -18.66
C PHE A 81 -1.60 15.49 -19.42
N ALA A 82 -0.32 15.12 -19.47
CA ALA A 82 0.75 15.92 -20.06
C ALA A 82 1.09 15.52 -21.51
N ILE A 83 0.45 14.49 -22.04
CA ILE A 83 0.65 14.03 -23.42
C ILE A 83 -0.69 13.96 -24.15
N PRO A 84 -0.71 14.04 -25.49
CA PRO A 84 -1.91 13.89 -26.30
C PRO A 84 -2.63 12.56 -26.02
N ARG A 85 -3.97 12.59 -26.12
CA ARG A 85 -4.82 11.41 -25.83
C ARG A 85 -4.43 10.19 -26.68
N GLU A 86 -3.99 10.40 -27.90
CA GLU A 86 -3.60 9.37 -28.86
C GLU A 86 -2.35 8.59 -28.40
N GLN A 87 -1.58 9.15 -27.49
CA GLN A 87 -0.40 8.53 -26.90
C GLN A 87 -0.71 7.81 -25.57
N ILE A 88 -1.94 7.95 -25.05
CA ILE A 88 -2.40 7.23 -23.86
C ILE A 88 -2.78 5.81 -24.27
N VAL A 89 -2.05 4.82 -23.76
CA VAL A 89 -2.28 3.40 -24.08
C VAL A 89 -3.14 2.70 -23.03
N ARG A 90 -3.27 3.31 -21.81
CA ARG A 90 -4.07 2.73 -20.73
C ARG A 90 -4.58 3.81 -19.80
N ILE A 91 -5.76 3.57 -19.26
CA ILE A 91 -6.39 4.39 -18.21
C ILE A 91 -6.77 3.47 -17.06
N HIS A 92 -6.43 3.89 -15.84
CA HIS A 92 -6.93 3.34 -14.61
C HIS A 92 -7.65 4.41 -13.79
N ALA A 93 -8.40 3.98 -12.79
CA ALA A 93 -9.04 4.90 -11.85
C ALA A 93 -9.13 4.29 -10.46
N SER A 94 -8.95 5.11 -9.44
CA SER A 94 -9.22 4.70 -8.06
C SER A 94 -10.73 4.76 -7.79
N SER A 95 -11.25 3.83 -6.96
CA SER A 95 -12.64 3.87 -6.52
C SER A 95 -12.90 5.17 -5.72
N GLY A 96 -13.72 6.04 -6.26
CA GLY A 96 -14.14 7.26 -5.56
C GLY A 96 -15.27 6.95 -4.57
N THR A 97 -15.00 6.91 -3.28
CA THR A 97 -16.04 6.78 -2.24
C THR A 97 -16.96 8.01 -2.14
N THR A 98 -16.59 9.12 -2.77
CA THR A 98 -17.25 10.44 -2.64
C THR A 98 -17.62 11.09 -3.99
N GLY A 99 -17.83 10.33 -5.07
CA GLY A 99 -18.23 10.88 -6.37
C GLY A 99 -17.28 10.55 -7.51
N LYS A 100 -16.63 11.57 -8.12
CA LYS A 100 -15.74 11.35 -9.28
C LYS A 100 -14.51 10.54 -8.90
N PRO A 101 -14.16 9.47 -9.67
CA PRO A 101 -12.93 8.70 -9.44
C PRO A 101 -11.69 9.55 -9.76
N THR A 102 -10.55 9.16 -9.23
CA THR A 102 -9.25 9.70 -9.65
C THR A 102 -8.77 8.92 -10.86
N VAL A 103 -8.70 9.59 -12.02
CA VAL A 103 -8.27 8.98 -13.29
C VAL A 103 -6.77 9.12 -13.46
N VAL A 104 -6.11 8.04 -13.85
CA VAL A 104 -4.67 8.01 -14.14
C VAL A 104 -4.42 7.42 -15.52
N GLY A 105 -3.58 8.09 -16.31
CA GLY A 105 -3.21 7.69 -17.66
C GLY A 105 -1.77 7.19 -17.72
N TYR A 106 -1.48 6.36 -18.72
CA TYR A 106 -0.16 5.79 -18.97
C TYR A 106 0.19 5.84 -20.45
N SER A 107 1.39 6.30 -20.75
CA SER A 107 2.05 6.10 -22.05
C SER A 107 2.56 4.65 -22.18
N ARG A 108 3.11 4.30 -23.35
CA ARG A 108 3.80 3.02 -23.52
C ARG A 108 5.01 2.93 -22.58
N ASN A 109 5.81 3.99 -22.50
CA ASN A 109 6.98 4.05 -21.62
C ASN A 109 6.59 3.99 -20.14
N ASP A 110 5.47 4.60 -19.74
CA ASP A 110 4.95 4.48 -18.37
C ASP A 110 4.64 3.03 -18.02
N ILE A 111 3.99 2.28 -18.94
CA ILE A 111 3.69 0.85 -18.74
C ILE A 111 4.97 0.03 -18.61
N ASP A 112 5.96 0.29 -19.45
CA ASP A 112 7.25 -0.42 -19.40
C ASP A 112 8.02 -0.12 -18.12
N THR A 113 8.07 1.14 -17.71
CA THR A 113 8.67 1.56 -16.44
C THR A 113 7.97 0.91 -15.25
N TRP A 114 6.63 0.92 -15.24
CA TRP A 114 5.84 0.30 -14.20
C TRP A 114 6.07 -1.21 -14.11
N ALA A 115 6.05 -1.90 -15.25
CA ALA A 115 6.36 -3.33 -15.30
C ALA A 115 7.75 -3.65 -14.74
N ASN A 116 8.76 -2.81 -15.04
CA ASN A 116 10.12 -2.95 -14.48
C ASN A 116 10.15 -2.74 -12.96
N CYS A 117 9.48 -1.72 -12.42
CA CYS A 117 9.41 -1.46 -10.98
C CYS A 117 8.73 -2.62 -10.23
N VAL A 118 7.65 -3.17 -10.78
CA VAL A 118 6.96 -4.32 -10.17
C VAL A 118 7.78 -5.59 -10.31
N ALA A 119 8.44 -5.83 -11.44
CA ALA A 119 9.37 -6.98 -11.61
C ALA A 119 10.51 -6.92 -10.58
N ARG A 120 11.08 -5.72 -10.36
CA ARG A 120 12.09 -5.46 -9.31
C ARG A 120 11.55 -5.77 -7.92
N SER A 121 10.31 -5.38 -7.63
CA SER A 121 9.62 -5.67 -6.37
C SER A 121 9.40 -7.16 -6.15
N ILE A 122 8.91 -7.87 -7.18
CA ILE A 122 8.68 -9.32 -7.13
C ILE A 122 10.00 -10.08 -6.96
N ARG A 123 11.08 -9.63 -7.64
CA ARG A 123 12.43 -10.17 -7.47
C ARG A 123 12.95 -9.92 -6.04
N ALA A 124 12.73 -8.72 -5.49
CA ALA A 124 13.12 -8.39 -4.12
C ALA A 124 12.40 -9.26 -3.07
N ALA A 125 11.18 -9.69 -3.36
CA ALA A 125 10.43 -10.66 -2.56
C ALA A 125 10.97 -12.10 -2.64
N GLY A 126 12.00 -12.37 -3.47
CA GLY A 126 12.64 -13.67 -3.59
C GLY A 126 12.12 -14.56 -4.74
N ALA A 127 11.29 -14.01 -5.62
CA ALA A 127 10.80 -14.71 -6.81
C ALA A 127 11.88 -14.87 -7.88
N ARG A 128 11.72 -15.88 -8.73
CA ARG A 128 12.70 -16.25 -9.79
C ARG A 128 11.99 -16.52 -11.10
N PRO A 129 12.64 -16.28 -12.26
CA PRO A 129 12.12 -16.72 -13.54
C PRO A 129 11.73 -18.21 -13.51
N GLY A 130 10.56 -18.51 -14.06
CA GLY A 130 10.00 -19.87 -14.07
C GLY A 130 9.04 -20.17 -12.89
N ASP A 131 9.00 -19.33 -11.85
CA ASP A 131 7.98 -19.44 -10.80
C ASP A 131 6.58 -19.16 -11.36
N ILE A 132 5.55 -19.70 -10.70
CA ILE A 132 4.13 -19.44 -11.02
C ILE A 132 3.58 -18.41 -10.01
N CYS A 133 3.05 -17.30 -10.53
CA CYS A 133 2.47 -16.22 -9.74
C CYS A 133 0.95 -16.21 -9.85
N HIS A 134 0.25 -16.45 -8.77
CA HIS A 134 -1.20 -16.32 -8.66
C HIS A 134 -1.58 -14.89 -8.30
N VAL A 135 -2.22 -14.17 -9.22
CA VAL A 135 -2.63 -12.77 -9.02
C VAL A 135 -4.08 -12.73 -8.55
N SER A 136 -4.27 -12.40 -7.28
CA SER A 136 -5.58 -12.25 -6.62
C SER A 136 -5.96 -10.78 -6.38
N TYR A 137 -5.26 -9.83 -6.99
CA TYR A 137 -5.70 -8.43 -7.06
C TYR A 137 -6.75 -8.24 -8.17
N GLY A 138 -7.73 -7.38 -7.93
CA GLY A 138 -8.74 -7.06 -8.94
C GLY A 138 -8.15 -6.50 -10.24
N TYR A 139 -8.57 -7.06 -11.35
CA TYR A 139 -8.35 -6.51 -12.70
C TYR A 139 -9.43 -5.45 -13.01
N GLY A 140 -9.23 -4.63 -14.00
CA GLY A 140 -10.15 -3.55 -14.36
C GLY A 140 -9.56 -2.17 -14.11
N LEU A 141 -10.35 -1.22 -13.59
CA LEU A 141 -9.87 0.16 -13.38
C LEU A 141 -8.86 0.28 -12.24
N PHE A 142 -8.87 -0.63 -11.27
CA PHE A 142 -7.87 -0.68 -10.22
C PHE A 142 -6.51 -1.12 -10.76
N THR A 143 -5.43 -0.50 -10.27
CA THR A 143 -4.07 -0.74 -10.78
C THR A 143 -3.44 -2.06 -10.32
N GLY A 144 -3.96 -2.67 -9.23
CA GLY A 144 -3.31 -3.80 -8.57
C GLY A 144 -3.11 -5.03 -9.46
N GLY A 145 -4.18 -5.52 -10.11
CA GLY A 145 -4.13 -6.74 -10.92
C GLY A 145 -3.20 -6.62 -12.12
N LEU A 146 -3.39 -5.58 -12.94
CA LEU A 146 -2.54 -5.39 -14.13
C LEU A 146 -1.10 -5.03 -13.79
N GLY A 147 -0.86 -4.27 -12.71
CA GLY A 147 0.49 -3.99 -12.25
C GLY A 147 1.24 -5.25 -11.86
N ALA A 148 0.63 -6.11 -11.03
CA ALA A 148 1.17 -7.40 -10.64
C ALA A 148 1.44 -8.30 -11.87
N HIS A 149 0.47 -8.40 -12.77
CA HIS A 149 0.52 -9.21 -13.99
C HIS A 149 1.72 -8.84 -14.87
N TYR A 150 1.81 -7.57 -15.32
CA TYR A 150 2.89 -7.15 -16.20
C TYR A 150 4.26 -7.21 -15.54
N GLY A 151 4.34 -6.97 -14.24
CA GLY A 151 5.60 -7.13 -13.50
C GLY A 151 6.05 -8.58 -13.40
N ALA A 152 5.12 -9.50 -13.14
CA ALA A 152 5.41 -10.94 -13.09
C ALA A 152 5.86 -11.48 -14.45
N GLU A 153 5.15 -11.15 -15.54
CA GLU A 153 5.57 -11.51 -16.91
C GLU A 153 6.94 -10.91 -17.27
N ARG A 154 7.20 -9.65 -16.90
CA ARG A 154 8.48 -8.97 -17.14
C ARG A 154 9.65 -9.69 -16.42
N LEU A 155 9.42 -10.27 -15.26
CA LEU A 155 10.41 -11.06 -14.53
C LEU A 155 10.58 -12.48 -15.11
N GLY A 156 9.69 -12.93 -16.00
CA GLY A 156 9.73 -14.27 -16.58
C GLY A 156 8.97 -15.32 -15.76
N LEU A 157 7.92 -14.89 -15.03
CA LEU A 157 7.02 -15.75 -14.30
C LEU A 157 5.85 -16.21 -15.17
N THR A 158 5.29 -17.37 -14.85
CA THR A 158 3.97 -17.77 -15.36
C THR A 158 2.89 -17.13 -14.51
N VAL A 159 1.98 -16.39 -15.11
CA VAL A 159 0.91 -15.69 -14.38
C VAL A 159 -0.40 -16.47 -14.44
N VAL A 160 -1.04 -16.66 -13.27
CA VAL A 160 -2.43 -17.09 -13.15
C VAL A 160 -3.27 -15.83 -12.88
N PRO A 161 -3.94 -15.24 -13.92
CA PRO A 161 -4.58 -13.93 -13.82
C PRO A 161 -6.04 -14.03 -13.37
N PHE A 162 -6.25 -14.51 -12.15
CA PHE A 162 -7.62 -14.81 -11.68
C PHE A 162 -8.36 -13.57 -11.18
N GLY A 163 -7.68 -12.68 -10.45
CA GLY A 163 -8.30 -11.50 -9.85
C GLY A 163 -8.84 -11.74 -8.44
N GLY A 164 -9.55 -10.75 -7.89
CA GLY A 164 -10.15 -10.85 -6.55
C GLY A 164 -11.51 -11.56 -6.55
N GLY A 165 -11.90 -12.07 -5.40
CA GLY A 165 -13.19 -12.74 -5.19
C GLY A 165 -13.22 -14.22 -5.53
N GLN A 166 -14.41 -14.83 -5.49
CA GLN A 166 -14.64 -16.25 -5.76
C GLN A 166 -13.71 -17.15 -4.93
N THR A 167 -13.71 -17.01 -3.62
CA THR A 167 -12.71 -17.58 -2.70
C THR A 167 -12.56 -19.10 -2.84
N GLU A 168 -13.65 -19.83 -3.04
CA GLU A 168 -13.61 -21.28 -3.30
C GLU A 168 -12.82 -21.60 -4.58
N ARG A 169 -12.98 -20.79 -5.61
CA ARG A 169 -12.24 -20.95 -6.87
C ARG A 169 -10.77 -20.60 -6.73
N GLN A 170 -10.42 -19.61 -5.89
CA GLN A 170 -9.02 -19.32 -5.54
C GLN A 170 -8.35 -20.57 -4.96
N VAL A 171 -8.99 -21.19 -3.97
CA VAL A 171 -8.48 -22.40 -3.31
C VAL A 171 -8.28 -23.52 -4.33
N GLN A 172 -9.27 -23.77 -5.19
CA GLN A 172 -9.16 -24.77 -6.24
C GLN A 172 -7.96 -24.52 -7.16
N LEU A 173 -7.79 -23.28 -7.66
CA LEU A 173 -6.69 -22.97 -8.58
C LEU A 173 -5.31 -23.04 -7.92
N ILE A 174 -5.21 -22.73 -6.62
CA ILE A 174 -3.98 -22.93 -5.85
C ILE A 174 -3.63 -24.42 -5.77
N GLN A 175 -4.61 -25.29 -5.57
CA GLN A 175 -4.41 -26.73 -5.55
C GLN A 175 -4.03 -27.29 -6.93
N ASP A 176 -4.72 -26.84 -7.98
CA ASP A 176 -4.55 -27.37 -9.34
C ASP A 176 -3.25 -26.91 -9.99
N PHE A 177 -2.93 -25.59 -9.91
CA PHE A 177 -1.79 -24.98 -10.59
C PHE A 177 -0.52 -24.90 -9.74
N LYS A 178 -0.64 -25.13 -8.43
CA LYS A 178 0.48 -25.12 -7.47
C LYS A 178 1.40 -23.92 -7.63
N PRO A 179 0.87 -22.69 -7.53
CA PRO A 179 1.68 -21.48 -7.65
C PRO A 179 2.71 -21.40 -6.53
N ASP A 180 3.87 -20.80 -6.84
CA ASP A 180 4.93 -20.50 -5.88
C ASP A 180 4.66 -19.23 -5.12
N ILE A 181 3.97 -18.28 -5.78
CA ILE A 181 3.80 -16.90 -5.33
C ILE A 181 2.32 -16.54 -5.41
N ILE A 182 1.85 -15.82 -4.40
CA ILE A 182 0.55 -15.15 -4.45
C ILE A 182 0.72 -13.64 -4.25
N MET A 183 0.02 -12.84 -5.07
CA MET A 183 -0.09 -11.39 -4.91
C MET A 183 -1.53 -11.03 -4.58
N VAL A 184 -1.75 -10.53 -3.36
CA VAL A 184 -3.09 -10.37 -2.78
C VAL A 184 -3.07 -9.36 -1.63
N THR A 185 -4.23 -8.86 -1.19
CA THR A 185 -4.30 -8.07 0.06
C THR A 185 -4.14 -8.99 1.28
N PRO A 186 -3.52 -8.54 2.37
CA PRO A 186 -3.30 -9.38 3.55
C PRO A 186 -4.61 -9.90 4.17
N SER A 187 -5.65 -9.07 4.24
CA SER A 187 -6.95 -9.49 4.77
C SER A 187 -7.63 -10.54 3.90
N TYR A 188 -7.47 -10.46 2.56
CA TYR A 188 -8.05 -11.45 1.67
C TYR A 188 -7.27 -12.78 1.66
N MET A 189 -5.95 -12.75 1.91
CA MET A 189 -5.16 -13.96 2.12
C MET A 189 -5.68 -14.79 3.30
N LEU A 190 -6.01 -14.11 4.40
CA LEU A 190 -6.60 -14.78 5.57
C LEU A 190 -7.98 -15.38 5.25
N ALA A 191 -8.79 -14.70 4.44
CA ALA A 191 -10.07 -15.26 3.99
C ALA A 191 -9.89 -16.49 3.08
N ILE A 192 -8.85 -16.51 2.24
CA ILE A 192 -8.49 -17.68 1.44
C ILE A 192 -8.05 -18.84 2.35
N ALA A 193 -7.26 -18.55 3.39
CA ALA A 193 -6.85 -19.57 4.36
C ALA A 193 -8.03 -20.12 5.18
N ASP A 194 -8.97 -19.25 5.59
CA ASP A 194 -10.23 -19.69 6.24
C ASP A 194 -11.01 -20.66 5.35
N GLU A 195 -11.07 -20.38 4.05
CA GLU A 195 -11.76 -21.22 3.09
C GLU A 195 -11.04 -22.55 2.85
N MET A 196 -9.70 -22.57 2.81
CA MET A 196 -8.91 -23.81 2.75
C MET A 196 -9.25 -24.71 3.93
N GLU A 197 -9.23 -24.18 5.15
CA GLU A 197 -9.56 -24.94 6.36
C GLU A 197 -11.02 -25.45 6.35
N ARG A 198 -11.96 -24.63 5.88
CA ARG A 198 -13.37 -25.03 5.70
C ARG A 198 -13.52 -26.22 4.75
N GLN A 199 -12.65 -26.33 3.74
CA GLN A 199 -12.60 -27.45 2.80
C GLN A 199 -11.76 -28.62 3.32
N GLY A 200 -11.20 -28.57 4.51
CA GLY A 200 -10.32 -29.59 5.08
C GLY A 200 -8.91 -29.62 4.45
N ILE A 201 -8.50 -28.52 3.83
CA ILE A 201 -7.17 -28.36 3.23
C ILE A 201 -6.28 -27.62 4.24
N ASP A 202 -5.11 -28.17 4.53
CA ASP A 202 -4.09 -27.50 5.34
C ASP A 202 -3.46 -26.35 4.54
N PRO A 203 -3.63 -25.07 4.95
CA PRO A 203 -3.03 -23.94 4.26
C PRO A 203 -1.50 -24.02 4.19
N ALA A 204 -0.85 -24.56 5.21
CA ALA A 204 0.61 -24.71 5.27
C ALA A 204 1.13 -25.79 4.30
N GLY A 205 0.27 -26.71 3.86
CA GLY A 205 0.60 -27.78 2.92
C GLY A 205 0.52 -27.38 1.45
N THR A 206 0.27 -26.09 1.13
CA THR A 206 0.22 -25.61 -0.25
C THR A 206 1.61 -25.42 -0.85
N SER A 207 1.68 -25.17 -2.16
CA SER A 207 2.93 -24.86 -2.87
C SER A 207 3.43 -23.42 -2.65
N LEU A 208 2.60 -22.57 -2.05
CA LEU A 208 2.91 -21.16 -1.85
C LEU A 208 4.11 -20.99 -0.91
N ARG A 209 5.16 -20.33 -1.38
CA ARG A 209 6.36 -20.01 -0.59
C ARG A 209 6.57 -18.51 -0.39
N ILE A 210 5.92 -17.67 -1.21
CA ILE A 210 5.99 -16.21 -1.13
C ILE A 210 4.60 -15.63 -1.23
N GLY A 211 4.26 -14.74 -0.29
CA GLY A 211 3.11 -13.86 -0.39
C GLY A 211 3.58 -12.41 -0.51
N ILE A 212 3.11 -11.70 -1.55
CA ILE A 212 3.40 -10.28 -1.75
C ILE A 212 2.11 -9.51 -1.47
N PHE A 213 2.13 -8.78 -0.35
CA PHE A 213 0.94 -8.15 0.23
C PHE A 213 1.01 -6.64 0.14
N GLY A 214 -0.12 -6.01 -0.14
CA GLY A 214 -0.22 -4.55 -0.20
C GLY A 214 -1.65 -4.07 -0.40
N ALA A 215 -1.79 -2.82 -0.81
CA ALA A 215 -3.04 -2.12 -1.03
C ALA A 215 -3.82 -1.74 0.24
N GLU A 216 -3.48 -2.25 1.39
CA GLU A 216 -4.01 -1.86 2.71
C GLU A 216 -2.89 -1.88 3.76
N PRO A 217 -2.96 -1.03 4.81
CA PRO A 217 -2.07 -1.16 5.95
C PRO A 217 -2.29 -2.50 6.66
N TRP A 218 -1.21 -3.10 7.16
CA TRP A 218 -1.26 -4.35 7.92
C TRP A 218 -0.12 -4.41 8.94
N THR A 219 -0.34 -5.12 10.04
CA THR A 219 0.55 -5.09 11.20
C THR A 219 1.60 -6.22 11.18
N PRO A 220 2.68 -6.14 11.98
CA PRO A 220 3.59 -7.27 12.19
C PRO A 220 2.86 -8.51 12.71
N GLU A 221 1.85 -8.34 13.55
CA GLU A 221 1.02 -9.43 14.08
C GLU A 221 0.24 -10.13 12.98
N MET A 222 -0.31 -9.37 12.02
CA MET A 222 -0.97 -9.94 10.83
C MET A 222 0.03 -10.68 9.94
N ARG A 223 1.26 -10.16 9.79
CA ARG A 223 2.35 -10.86 9.11
C ARG A 223 2.60 -12.22 9.75
N ASN A 224 2.81 -12.22 11.06
CA ASN A 224 3.04 -13.44 11.82
C ASN A 224 1.90 -14.44 11.68
N ALA A 225 0.64 -13.97 11.72
CA ALA A 225 -0.53 -14.83 11.53
C ALA A 225 -0.55 -15.46 10.13
N ILE A 226 -0.24 -14.70 9.07
CA ILE A 226 -0.17 -15.19 7.69
C ILE A 226 0.98 -16.19 7.54
N GLU A 227 2.20 -15.83 7.98
CA GLU A 227 3.39 -16.67 7.84
C GLU A 227 3.25 -18.00 8.59
N THR A 228 2.72 -17.96 9.82
CA THR A 228 2.51 -19.15 10.64
C THR A 228 1.47 -20.08 10.03
N ARG A 229 0.35 -19.50 9.54
CA ARG A 229 -0.79 -20.28 9.06
C ARG A 229 -0.56 -20.90 7.68
N LEU A 230 0.22 -20.21 6.82
CA LEU A 230 0.42 -20.61 5.42
C LEU A 230 1.84 -21.13 5.14
N SER A 231 2.76 -21.05 6.11
CA SER A 231 4.17 -21.45 5.95
C SER A 231 4.87 -20.79 4.76
N LEU A 232 4.54 -19.52 4.47
CA LEU A 232 5.12 -18.73 3.38
C LEU A 232 5.88 -17.51 3.92
N SER A 233 6.73 -16.89 3.10
CA SER A 233 7.38 -15.62 3.39
C SER A 233 6.49 -14.46 2.98
N ALA A 234 6.03 -13.64 3.93
CA ALA A 234 5.18 -12.48 3.68
C ALA A 234 6.01 -11.21 3.48
N VAL A 235 5.86 -10.56 2.32
CA VAL A 235 6.62 -9.37 1.90
C VAL A 235 5.65 -8.23 1.57
N ASP A 236 5.98 -7.02 2.02
CA ASP A 236 5.16 -5.83 1.78
C ASP A 236 5.50 -5.17 0.44
N ILE A 237 4.48 -4.84 -0.36
CA ILE A 237 4.59 -4.03 -1.57
C ILE A 237 3.71 -2.79 -1.42
N TYR A 238 4.32 -1.62 -1.62
CA TYR A 238 3.63 -0.35 -1.52
C TYR A 238 3.45 0.30 -2.89
N GLY A 239 2.34 0.99 -3.05
CA GLY A 239 2.05 1.83 -4.20
C GLY A 239 0.65 2.42 -4.17
N LEU A 240 0.42 3.40 -5.03
CA LEU A 240 -0.86 4.06 -5.21
C LEU A 240 -1.04 4.42 -6.68
N SER A 241 -2.29 4.37 -7.14
CA SER A 241 -2.62 4.59 -8.56
C SER A 241 -2.17 5.96 -9.05
N GLU A 242 -2.27 6.98 -8.22
CA GLU A 242 -1.94 8.36 -8.55
C GLU A 242 -0.46 8.53 -8.92
N VAL A 243 0.44 7.84 -8.24
CA VAL A 243 1.88 7.90 -8.51
C VAL A 243 2.28 6.94 -9.63
N MET A 244 1.93 5.64 -9.53
CA MET A 244 2.19 4.67 -10.61
C MET A 244 1.25 3.46 -10.53
N GLY A 245 0.98 2.93 -9.35
CA GLY A 245 0.32 1.67 -9.03
C GLY A 245 1.15 0.90 -8.00
N PRO A 246 0.99 -0.43 -7.84
CA PRO A 246 1.88 -1.22 -7.01
C PRO A 246 3.33 -1.15 -7.52
N GLY A 247 4.29 -1.31 -6.61
CA GLY A 247 5.71 -1.31 -6.97
C GLY A 247 6.36 0.08 -6.98
N VAL A 248 5.87 1.04 -6.20
CA VAL A 248 6.59 2.28 -5.86
C VAL A 248 7.69 1.99 -4.85
N ALA A 249 7.39 1.11 -3.89
CA ALA A 249 8.35 0.57 -2.94
C ALA A 249 8.03 -0.90 -2.62
N SER A 250 9.02 -1.66 -2.17
CA SER A 250 8.85 -3.05 -1.77
C SER A 250 9.87 -3.47 -0.72
N GLU A 251 9.45 -4.32 0.20
CA GLU A 251 10.40 -4.99 1.09
C GLU A 251 11.28 -5.98 0.33
N CYS A 252 12.42 -6.28 0.93
CA CYS A 252 13.31 -7.34 0.49
C CYS A 252 13.10 -8.56 1.41
N ALA A 253 13.04 -9.75 0.83
CA ALA A 253 12.83 -10.99 1.58
C ALA A 253 13.91 -11.22 2.65
N GLU A 254 15.13 -10.75 2.39
CA GLU A 254 16.29 -10.93 3.26
C GLU A 254 16.21 -10.09 4.54
N SER A 255 15.58 -8.92 4.49
CA SER A 255 15.58 -8.00 5.64
C SER A 255 14.21 -7.78 6.26
N LYS A 256 13.15 -7.66 5.47
CA LYS A 256 11.78 -7.31 5.91
C LYS A 256 11.73 -6.12 6.87
N ASP A 257 12.63 -5.16 6.68
CA ASP A 257 12.86 -4.02 7.57
C ASP A 257 12.33 -2.70 7.01
N GLY A 258 11.28 -2.80 6.21
CA GLY A 258 10.56 -1.72 5.55
C GLY A 258 10.79 -1.68 4.04
N PRO A 259 9.78 -1.21 3.27
CA PRO A 259 9.85 -1.12 1.82
C PRO A 259 10.96 -0.21 1.32
N THR A 260 11.82 -0.70 0.44
CA THR A 260 12.79 0.09 -0.32
C THR A 260 12.05 0.89 -1.38
N VAL A 261 12.22 2.19 -1.39
CA VAL A 261 11.64 3.08 -2.41
C VAL A 261 12.48 2.99 -3.68
N TRP A 262 11.87 2.81 -4.83
CA TRP A 262 12.57 2.85 -6.12
C TRP A 262 12.88 4.29 -6.49
N GLU A 263 13.90 4.85 -5.81
CA GLU A 263 14.25 6.28 -5.83
C GLU A 263 14.76 6.78 -7.18
N ASP A 264 15.03 5.89 -8.11
CA ASP A 264 15.30 6.23 -9.51
C ASP A 264 14.05 6.68 -10.28
N HIS A 265 12.86 6.26 -9.84
CA HIS A 265 11.57 6.61 -10.46
C HIS A 265 10.66 7.45 -9.57
N PHE A 266 10.86 7.44 -8.25
CA PHE A 266 10.00 8.13 -7.29
C PHE A 266 10.84 8.87 -6.25
N TYR A 267 10.63 10.18 -6.14
CA TYR A 267 11.30 10.97 -5.11
C TYR A 267 10.40 11.11 -3.89
N PRO A 268 10.76 10.54 -2.73
CA PRO A 268 9.99 10.64 -1.51
C PRO A 268 10.39 11.85 -0.68
N GLU A 269 9.42 12.51 -0.08
CA GLU A 269 9.57 13.49 1.00
C GLU A 269 8.71 13.05 2.19
N ILE A 270 9.11 13.38 3.40
CA ILE A 270 8.24 13.36 4.59
C ILE A 270 7.95 14.80 4.95
N ILE A 271 6.70 15.11 5.22
CA ILE A 271 6.27 16.44 5.62
C ILE A 271 5.50 16.41 6.94
N ASP A 272 5.55 17.50 7.67
CA ASP A 272 4.58 17.75 8.72
C ASP A 272 3.17 17.88 8.09
N PRO A 273 2.18 17.07 8.51
CA PRO A 273 0.87 17.05 7.86
C PRO A 273 0.08 18.37 8.02
N ASP A 274 0.37 19.17 9.05
CA ASP A 274 -0.34 20.40 9.37
C ASP A 274 0.32 21.62 8.72
N THR A 275 1.66 21.76 8.81
CA THR A 275 2.40 22.90 8.26
C THR A 275 2.83 22.71 6.81
N GLY A 276 3.03 21.45 6.38
CA GLY A 276 3.59 21.12 5.05
C GLY A 276 5.11 21.28 4.97
N GLU A 277 5.79 21.55 6.07
CA GLU A 277 7.25 21.64 6.10
C GLU A 277 7.88 20.26 5.87
N VAL A 278 8.97 20.23 5.09
CA VAL A 278 9.73 18.99 4.85
C VAL A 278 10.52 18.63 6.10
N LEU A 279 10.33 17.40 6.56
CA LEU A 279 10.99 16.86 7.74
C LEU A 279 12.27 16.09 7.34
N PRO A 280 13.29 16.07 8.18
CA PRO A 280 14.49 15.25 7.98
C PRO A 280 14.17 13.75 7.92
N ASP A 281 15.03 12.98 7.23
CA ASP A 281 14.97 11.52 7.26
C ASP A 281 15.00 11.00 8.71
N GLY A 282 14.15 10.05 9.03
CA GLY A 282 13.97 9.51 10.39
C GLY A 282 12.82 10.13 11.17
N GLU A 283 12.40 11.35 10.84
CA GLU A 283 11.23 11.99 11.45
C GLU A 283 9.92 11.40 10.88
N PHE A 284 8.91 11.33 11.74
CA PHE A 284 7.60 10.78 11.38
C PHE A 284 6.67 11.87 10.86
N GLY A 285 6.03 11.62 9.72
CA GLY A 285 5.12 12.57 9.09
C GLY A 285 4.32 11.96 7.94
N GLU A 286 3.76 12.81 7.10
CA GLU A 286 3.03 12.42 5.90
C GLU A 286 3.98 12.19 4.73
N LEU A 287 3.83 11.06 4.05
CA LEU A 287 4.59 10.71 2.86
C LEU A 287 4.09 11.49 1.64
N VAL A 288 5.03 12.05 0.90
CA VAL A 288 4.80 12.78 -0.34
C VAL A 288 5.66 12.17 -1.43
N PHE A 289 5.12 12.04 -2.64
CA PHE A 289 5.88 11.56 -3.80
C PHE A 289 5.86 12.54 -4.96
N THR A 290 7.01 12.64 -5.63
CA THR A 290 7.13 13.22 -6.97
C THR A 290 7.58 12.13 -7.94
N SER A 291 6.85 11.93 -9.04
CA SER A 291 7.25 11.00 -10.09
C SER A 291 8.39 11.60 -10.92
N LEU A 292 9.40 10.77 -11.22
CA LEU A 292 10.63 11.21 -11.90
C LEU A 292 10.66 10.86 -13.40
N SER A 293 9.77 9.97 -13.83
CA SER A 293 9.82 9.41 -15.19
C SER A 293 8.44 9.15 -15.81
N LYS A 294 7.37 9.66 -15.19
CA LYS A 294 6.00 9.43 -15.66
C LYS A 294 5.61 10.47 -16.71
N GLU A 295 5.32 10.01 -17.93
CA GLU A 295 5.03 10.86 -19.08
C GLU A 295 3.57 11.30 -19.13
N ALA A 296 2.63 10.36 -19.00
CA ALA A 296 1.22 10.64 -19.23
C ALA A 296 0.58 11.49 -18.14
N LEU A 297 0.92 11.23 -16.90
CA LEU A 297 0.40 11.93 -15.72
C LEU A 297 1.56 12.22 -14.76
N PRO A 298 2.38 13.25 -15.02
CA PRO A 298 3.41 13.65 -14.06
C PRO A 298 2.76 14.05 -12.74
N ILE A 299 3.34 13.60 -11.64
CA ILE A 299 2.88 13.89 -10.29
C ILE A 299 3.98 14.66 -9.57
N VAL A 300 3.65 15.85 -9.07
CA VAL A 300 4.57 16.73 -8.35
C VAL A 300 4.08 16.90 -6.92
N ARG A 301 4.92 16.53 -5.94
CA ARG A 301 4.66 16.64 -4.50
C ARG A 301 3.26 16.20 -4.08
N TYR A 302 2.90 14.97 -4.46
CA TYR A 302 1.58 14.41 -4.17
C TYR A 302 1.48 13.97 -2.70
N ARG A 303 0.55 14.58 -1.97
CA ARG A 303 0.22 14.22 -0.59
C ARG A 303 -0.54 12.89 -0.57
N THR A 304 0.11 11.83 -0.09
CA THR A 304 -0.48 10.49 -0.08
C THR A 304 -1.47 10.28 1.05
N ARG A 305 -1.35 11.06 2.12
CA ARG A 305 -2.01 10.88 3.43
C ARG A 305 -1.50 9.69 4.23
N ASP A 306 -0.57 8.90 3.70
CA ASP A 306 0.06 7.80 4.42
C ASP A 306 1.08 8.33 5.42
N LEU A 307 1.06 7.81 6.65
CA LEU A 307 1.93 8.23 7.73
C LEU A 307 3.08 7.24 7.89
N THR A 308 4.31 7.75 7.78
CA THR A 308 5.54 6.97 7.86
C THR A 308 6.75 7.87 8.15
N ARG A 309 7.95 7.31 8.05
CA ARG A 309 9.24 8.01 8.01
C ARG A 309 10.16 7.37 6.98
N LEU A 310 11.08 8.14 6.44
CA LEU A 310 12.16 7.60 5.61
C LEU A 310 13.28 7.06 6.51
N LEU A 311 13.77 5.89 6.16
CA LEU A 311 14.88 5.22 6.83
C LEU A 311 16.09 5.19 5.91
N PRO A 312 17.31 5.21 6.43
CA PRO A 312 18.51 5.08 5.62
C PRO A 312 18.51 3.75 4.86
N ALA A 313 19.25 3.69 3.78
CA ALA A 313 19.52 2.44 3.07
C ALA A 313 20.14 1.40 4.02
N ASN A 314 19.91 0.11 3.73
CA ASN A 314 20.51 -1.00 4.49
C ASN A 314 21.24 -1.97 3.52
N PRO A 315 22.35 -1.54 2.90
CA PRO A 315 23.05 -2.34 1.90
C PRO A 315 23.67 -3.62 2.48
N ALA A 316 23.96 -3.66 3.78
CA ALA A 316 24.47 -4.85 4.45
C ALA A 316 23.50 -6.03 4.38
N ASN A 317 22.18 -5.76 4.42
CA ASN A 317 21.16 -6.81 4.38
C ASN A 317 20.60 -7.04 2.96
N SER A 318 20.29 -5.96 2.24
CA SER A 318 19.61 -6.04 0.94
C SER A 318 20.52 -5.84 -0.27
N GLY A 319 21.75 -5.39 -0.06
CA GLY A 319 22.66 -4.96 -1.12
C GLY A 319 22.27 -3.63 -1.80
N ARG A 320 21.16 -3.00 -1.39
CA ARG A 320 20.59 -1.80 -2.03
C ARG A 320 20.97 -0.53 -1.30
N THR A 321 21.21 0.53 -2.06
CA THR A 321 21.63 1.85 -1.56
C THR A 321 20.49 2.87 -1.53
N MET A 322 19.29 2.48 -1.97
CA MET A 322 18.10 3.30 -1.92
C MET A 322 17.51 3.36 -0.51
N ARG A 323 16.91 4.50 -0.13
CA ARG A 323 16.23 4.67 1.15
C ARG A 323 15.03 3.73 1.26
N ARG A 324 14.70 3.42 2.49
CA ARG A 324 13.52 2.64 2.85
C ARG A 324 12.49 3.55 3.51
N MET A 325 11.27 3.13 3.53
CA MET A 325 10.24 3.73 4.35
C MET A 325 9.87 2.78 5.49
N GLN A 326 9.54 3.32 6.66
CA GLN A 326 8.93 2.51 7.70
C GLN A 326 7.58 1.98 7.17
N LYS A 327 7.15 0.84 7.62
CA LYS A 327 5.83 0.31 7.30
C LYS A 327 4.75 1.36 7.62
N ILE A 328 3.79 1.53 6.71
CA ILE A 328 2.69 2.47 6.91
C ILE A 328 1.90 2.08 8.16
N THR A 329 1.81 2.99 9.11
CA THR A 329 1.09 2.78 10.36
C THR A 329 -0.39 3.16 10.28
N GLY A 330 -0.74 3.98 9.30
CA GLY A 330 -2.10 4.44 9.06
C GLY A 330 -2.12 5.60 8.06
N ARG A 331 -3.30 6.10 7.81
CA ARG A 331 -3.52 7.27 6.95
C ARG A 331 -4.10 8.40 7.80
N SER A 332 -3.69 9.62 7.52
CA SER A 332 -4.22 10.80 8.24
C SER A 332 -5.73 11.00 8.00
N ASP A 333 -6.28 10.50 6.88
CA ASP A 333 -7.70 10.55 6.54
C ASP A 333 -8.51 9.32 6.99
N ASP A 334 -7.86 8.24 7.46
CA ASP A 334 -8.50 7.08 8.11
C ASP A 334 -8.41 7.15 9.65
N MET A 335 -7.77 8.18 10.16
CA MET A 335 -7.66 8.44 11.59
C MET A 335 -9.02 8.76 12.17
N MET A 336 -9.42 7.97 13.17
CA MET A 336 -10.62 8.21 13.95
C MET A 336 -10.29 9.14 15.11
N ILE A 337 -11.02 10.24 15.24
CA ILE A 337 -10.95 11.07 16.44
C ILE A 337 -12.09 10.64 17.37
N VAL A 338 -11.74 10.09 18.54
CA VAL A 338 -12.69 9.58 19.52
C VAL A 338 -12.42 10.29 20.84
N ARG A 339 -13.33 11.18 21.24
CA ARG A 339 -13.20 11.98 22.49
C ARG A 339 -11.83 12.69 22.60
N GLY A 340 -11.35 13.26 21.50
CA GLY A 340 -10.08 13.99 21.44
C GLY A 340 -8.82 13.10 21.33
N VAL A 341 -8.96 11.79 21.22
CA VAL A 341 -7.87 10.85 21.00
C VAL A 341 -7.84 10.41 19.55
N ASN A 342 -6.66 10.47 18.93
CA ASN A 342 -6.42 9.97 17.58
C ASN A 342 -6.24 8.45 17.64
N VAL A 343 -7.09 7.71 16.92
CA VAL A 343 -7.12 6.24 16.89
C VAL A 343 -6.98 5.76 15.46
N PHE A 344 -6.02 4.87 15.23
CA PHE A 344 -5.85 4.22 13.93
C PHE A 344 -6.38 2.79 13.97
N PRO A 345 -7.07 2.32 12.91
CA PRO A 345 -7.54 0.93 12.84
C PRO A 345 -6.44 -0.11 13.06
N THR A 346 -5.21 0.17 12.62
CA THR A 346 -4.04 -0.70 12.80
C THR A 346 -3.66 -0.89 14.27
N GLN A 347 -3.83 0.13 15.12
CA GLN A 347 -3.62 -0.01 16.56
C GLN A 347 -4.65 -0.98 17.19
N ILE A 348 -5.91 -0.91 16.74
CA ILE A 348 -6.95 -1.85 17.17
C ILE A 348 -6.62 -3.27 16.69
N GLU A 349 -6.18 -3.42 15.43
CA GLU A 349 -5.77 -4.70 14.85
C GLU A 349 -4.67 -5.38 15.67
N GLU A 350 -3.64 -4.61 16.03
CA GLU A 350 -2.52 -5.10 16.85
C GLU A 350 -2.99 -5.67 18.19
N LEU A 351 -3.92 -4.97 18.86
CA LEU A 351 -4.48 -5.43 20.14
C LEU A 351 -5.39 -6.65 19.99
N ILE A 352 -6.19 -6.72 18.91
CA ILE A 352 -7.01 -7.88 18.59
C ILE A 352 -6.14 -9.12 18.39
N LEU A 353 -5.08 -9.01 17.61
CA LEU A 353 -4.21 -10.15 17.25
C LEU A 353 -3.37 -10.66 18.42
N LYS A 354 -3.20 -9.87 19.48
CA LYS A 354 -2.64 -10.32 20.77
C LYS A 354 -3.59 -11.21 21.57
N GLN A 355 -4.90 -11.24 21.21
CA GLN A 355 -5.91 -12.06 21.88
C GLN A 355 -6.08 -13.39 21.12
N PRO A 356 -5.63 -14.55 21.67
CA PRO A 356 -5.61 -15.82 20.93
C PRO A 356 -6.96 -16.29 20.40
N LEU A 357 -8.05 -15.90 21.07
CA LEU A 357 -9.42 -16.30 20.75
C LEU A 357 -10.17 -15.37 19.80
N LEU A 358 -9.56 -14.22 19.45
CA LEU A 358 -10.14 -13.29 18.48
C LEU A 358 -9.55 -13.51 17.09
N SER A 359 -10.37 -13.28 16.08
CA SER A 359 -9.98 -13.40 14.68
C SER A 359 -9.49 -12.05 14.13
N PRO A 360 -8.70 -12.02 13.03
CA PRO A 360 -8.27 -10.79 12.40
C PRO A 360 -9.40 -10.03 11.67
N HIS A 361 -10.62 -10.57 11.70
CA HIS A 361 -11.78 -9.94 11.07
C HIS A 361 -12.48 -9.03 12.07
N TYR A 362 -12.34 -7.72 11.84
CA TYR A 362 -12.87 -6.70 12.71
C TYR A 362 -13.33 -5.45 11.95
N GLN A 363 -14.13 -4.63 12.61
CA GLN A 363 -14.57 -3.31 12.15
C GLN A 363 -14.64 -2.35 13.34
N CYS A 364 -14.20 -1.12 13.12
CA CYS A 364 -14.33 0.00 14.02
C CYS A 364 -15.58 0.81 13.64
N VAL A 365 -16.59 0.83 14.46
CA VAL A 365 -17.84 1.55 14.23
C VAL A 365 -17.84 2.80 15.08
N LEU A 366 -17.92 3.96 14.44
CA LEU A 366 -18.05 5.25 15.10
C LEU A 366 -19.50 5.66 15.13
N THR A 367 -20.00 5.97 16.30
CA THR A 367 -21.34 6.54 16.55
C THR A 367 -21.22 7.82 17.34
N ARG A 368 -22.30 8.57 17.43
CA ARG A 368 -22.39 9.76 18.31
C ARG A 368 -23.60 9.63 19.19
N GLU A 369 -23.37 9.61 20.49
CA GLU A 369 -24.41 9.55 21.53
C GLU A 369 -24.44 10.89 22.25
N GLY A 370 -25.45 11.72 21.94
CA GLY A 370 -25.49 13.11 22.41
C GLY A 370 -24.28 13.91 21.90
N PRO A 371 -23.51 14.55 22.80
CA PRO A 371 -22.34 15.33 22.41
C PRO A 371 -21.03 14.49 22.25
N LEU A 372 -21.04 13.21 22.62
CA LEU A 372 -19.87 12.38 22.71
C LEU A 372 -19.78 11.35 21.58
N ASP A 373 -18.60 11.24 20.99
CA ASP A 373 -18.29 10.16 20.06
C ASP A 373 -18.06 8.85 20.81
N ALA A 374 -18.58 7.77 20.27
CA ALA A 374 -18.41 6.41 20.77
C ALA A 374 -17.75 5.52 19.71
N LEU A 375 -16.84 4.66 20.17
CA LEU A 375 -16.19 3.64 19.36
C LEU A 375 -16.68 2.26 19.79
N THR A 376 -17.18 1.48 18.83
CA THR A 376 -17.46 0.05 19.02
C THR A 376 -16.56 -0.76 18.09
N VAL A 377 -15.77 -1.65 18.66
CA VAL A 377 -14.98 -2.62 17.90
C VAL A 377 -15.80 -3.89 17.74
N ARG A 378 -16.25 -4.17 16.51
CA ARG A 378 -16.86 -5.46 16.15
C ARG A 378 -15.74 -6.42 15.77
N VAL A 379 -15.69 -7.60 16.38
CA VAL A 379 -14.64 -8.59 16.11
C VAL A 379 -15.23 -10.00 16.17
N GLU A 380 -14.78 -10.86 15.27
CA GLU A 380 -15.20 -12.26 15.28
C GLU A 380 -14.41 -13.07 16.31
N VAL A 381 -15.09 -14.00 16.94
CA VAL A 381 -14.52 -14.99 17.83
C VAL A 381 -14.16 -16.23 17.01
N LYS A 382 -13.02 -16.88 17.28
CA LYS A 382 -12.67 -18.17 16.67
C LYS A 382 -13.67 -19.25 17.08
N SER A 383 -13.90 -20.24 16.22
CA SER A 383 -14.96 -21.24 16.34
C SER A 383 -14.87 -22.13 17.59
N ASP A 384 -13.69 -22.25 18.18
CA ASP A 384 -13.38 -23.10 19.32
C ASP A 384 -13.49 -22.37 20.69
N ALA A 385 -13.80 -21.08 20.68
CA ALA A 385 -13.88 -20.28 21.90
C ALA A 385 -15.19 -20.54 22.66
N GLY A 386 -15.08 -21.01 23.89
CA GLY A 386 -16.23 -21.07 24.83
C GLY A 386 -16.71 -19.68 25.24
N ALA A 387 -17.99 -19.53 25.55
CA ALA A 387 -18.60 -18.22 25.86
C ALA A 387 -17.90 -17.47 27.02
N ALA A 388 -17.46 -18.14 28.06
CA ALA A 388 -16.75 -17.53 29.18
C ALA A 388 -15.37 -17.01 28.76
N GLN A 389 -14.64 -17.77 27.93
CA GLN A 389 -13.33 -17.38 27.42
C GLN A 389 -13.43 -16.21 26.42
N ALA A 390 -14.44 -16.23 25.56
CA ALA A 390 -14.73 -15.13 24.65
C ALA A 390 -15.02 -13.82 25.39
N ASN A 391 -15.82 -13.87 26.48
CA ASN A 391 -16.09 -12.70 27.32
C ASN A 391 -14.82 -12.21 28.05
N SER A 392 -13.92 -13.09 28.43
CA SER A 392 -12.62 -12.72 29.02
C SER A 392 -11.76 -11.99 27.97
N ALA A 393 -11.66 -12.51 26.74
CA ALA A 393 -10.95 -11.85 25.64
C ALA A 393 -11.55 -10.49 25.29
N ARG A 394 -12.89 -10.35 25.32
CA ARG A 394 -13.59 -9.08 25.18
C ARG A 394 -13.15 -8.07 26.23
N ALA A 395 -13.19 -8.44 27.49
CA ALA A 395 -12.80 -7.58 28.60
C ALA A 395 -11.33 -7.16 28.53
N ALA A 396 -10.43 -8.11 28.17
CA ALA A 396 -9.02 -7.84 27.95
C ALA A 396 -8.82 -6.83 26.81
N LEU A 397 -9.46 -7.00 25.66
CA LEU A 397 -9.37 -6.06 24.54
C LEU A 397 -9.87 -4.66 24.91
N MET A 398 -10.99 -4.55 25.63
CA MET A 398 -11.50 -3.25 26.12
C MET A 398 -10.49 -2.58 27.04
N HIS A 399 -9.87 -3.35 27.95
CA HIS A 399 -8.83 -2.85 28.84
C HIS A 399 -7.59 -2.37 28.05
N ASP A 400 -7.12 -3.16 27.10
CA ASP A 400 -5.94 -2.86 26.30
C ASP A 400 -6.13 -1.61 25.44
N ILE A 401 -7.30 -1.46 24.81
CA ILE A 401 -7.65 -0.24 24.07
C ILE A 401 -7.56 0.98 24.99
N LYS A 402 -8.10 0.89 26.20
CA LYS A 402 -8.03 1.99 27.16
C LYS A 402 -6.62 2.27 27.63
N ALA A 403 -5.83 1.23 27.90
CA ALA A 403 -4.48 1.34 28.45
C ALA A 403 -3.46 1.85 27.41
N TYR A 404 -3.51 1.32 26.19
CA TYR A 404 -2.48 1.60 25.17
C TYR A 404 -2.87 2.71 24.17
N ILE A 405 -4.16 2.89 23.90
CA ILE A 405 -4.63 3.92 22.96
C ILE A 405 -5.16 5.16 23.71
N GLY A 406 -5.62 4.99 24.95
CA GLY A 406 -6.09 6.10 25.79
C GLY A 406 -7.56 6.45 25.64
N THR A 407 -8.31 5.73 24.81
CA THR A 407 -9.76 5.92 24.66
C THR A 407 -10.55 4.70 25.11
N SER A 408 -11.80 4.90 25.50
CA SER A 408 -12.70 3.78 25.80
C SER A 408 -13.42 3.34 24.53
N ALA A 409 -13.53 2.04 24.34
CA ALA A 409 -14.30 1.43 23.27
C ALA A 409 -15.17 0.29 23.82
N ASP A 410 -16.34 0.10 23.24
CA ASP A 410 -17.08 -1.14 23.39
C ASP A 410 -16.54 -2.20 22.44
N VAL A 411 -16.66 -3.47 22.84
CA VAL A 411 -16.31 -4.60 22.00
C VAL A 411 -17.52 -5.49 21.80
N ALA A 412 -17.95 -5.64 20.55
CA ALA A 412 -19.02 -6.52 20.14
C ALA A 412 -18.45 -7.80 19.53
N LEU A 413 -18.62 -8.92 20.22
CA LEU A 413 -18.21 -10.22 19.71
C LEU A 413 -19.23 -10.74 18.69
N LEU A 414 -18.73 -11.17 17.55
CA LEU A 414 -19.52 -11.74 16.46
C LEU A 414 -19.10 -13.20 16.23
N PRO A 415 -20.03 -14.05 15.76
CA PRO A 415 -19.67 -15.43 15.34
C PRO A 415 -18.78 -15.39 14.08
N VAL A 416 -18.13 -16.48 13.78
CA VAL A 416 -17.38 -16.67 12.51
C VAL A 416 -18.30 -16.37 11.33
N GLY A 417 -17.83 -15.52 10.39
CA GLY A 417 -18.63 -15.05 9.25
C GLY A 417 -19.57 -13.88 9.58
N GLY A 418 -19.55 -13.35 10.80
CA GLY A 418 -20.36 -12.20 11.21
C GLY A 418 -19.90 -10.87 10.63
N ILE A 419 -18.69 -10.83 10.07
CA ILE A 419 -18.13 -9.69 9.33
C ILE A 419 -17.97 -10.11 7.86
N GLU A 420 -18.56 -9.31 6.97
CA GLU A 420 -18.45 -9.54 5.53
C GLU A 420 -16.98 -9.57 5.08
N ARG A 421 -16.61 -10.63 4.37
CA ARG A 421 -15.26 -10.78 3.83
C ARG A 421 -15.06 -9.86 2.63
N SER A 422 -14.07 -9.00 2.71
CA SER A 422 -13.70 -8.17 1.57
C SER A 422 -12.94 -9.02 0.55
N VAL A 423 -13.33 -8.90 -0.70
CA VAL A 423 -12.61 -9.50 -1.84
C VAL A 423 -11.48 -8.60 -2.35
N GLY A 424 -11.15 -7.57 -1.62
CA GLY A 424 -10.11 -6.58 -1.88
C GLY A 424 -9.67 -5.93 -0.58
N LYS A 425 -9.73 -4.59 -0.48
CA LYS A 425 -9.41 -3.87 0.75
C LYS A 425 -10.48 -4.09 1.82
N ALA A 426 -10.07 -4.42 3.03
CA ALA A 426 -10.99 -4.52 4.16
C ALA A 426 -11.56 -3.13 4.54
N LYS A 427 -12.87 -3.06 4.73
CA LYS A 427 -13.52 -1.86 5.25
C LYS A 427 -13.44 -1.88 6.79
N ARG A 428 -12.38 -1.28 7.32
CA ARG A 428 -12.06 -1.28 8.74
C ARG A 428 -12.86 -0.22 9.55
N VAL A 429 -13.25 0.88 8.93
CA VAL A 429 -13.96 1.98 9.59
C VAL A 429 -15.36 2.15 9.01
N ILE A 430 -16.35 2.19 9.90
CA ILE A 430 -17.74 2.51 9.60
C ILE A 430 -18.12 3.73 10.44
N ASP A 431 -18.11 4.90 9.82
CA ASP A 431 -18.51 6.14 10.47
C ASP A 431 -20.02 6.38 10.28
N GLN A 432 -20.79 6.23 11.36
CA GLN A 432 -22.23 6.43 11.41
C GLN A 432 -22.61 7.77 12.06
N ARG A 433 -21.62 8.61 12.38
CA ARG A 433 -21.88 9.94 12.92
C ARG A 433 -22.55 10.81 11.86
N SER A 434 -23.61 11.51 12.22
CA SER A 434 -24.22 12.52 11.35
C SER A 434 -23.14 13.55 10.96
N LYS A 435 -22.96 13.79 9.69
CA LYS A 435 -22.15 14.93 9.22
C LYS A 435 -22.90 16.18 9.64
N LEU A 436 -22.30 16.98 10.54
CA LEU A 436 -22.78 18.31 10.91
C LEU A 436 -22.65 19.25 9.71
#